data_eb352de7ba3cda4b8609b9a9660e54b6
#
_entry.id   eb352de7ba3cda4b8609b9a9660e54b6
#
_cell.length_a   1.000
_cell.length_b   1.000
_cell.length_c   1.000
_cell.angle_alpha   90.00
_cell.angle_beta   90.00
_cell.angle_gamma   90.00
#
_symmetry.space_group_name_H-M   'P 1'
#
loop_
_entity.id
_entity.type
_entity.pdbx_description
1 polymer ?
#
loop_
_entity_poly.entity_id
_entity_poly.type
_entity_poly.pdbx_seq_one_letter_code
_entity_poly.pdbx_strand_id
1 'polypeptide(L)'
;MKRFYLIITILFVGVSALWSQHANVIWNTPSHNSSESMPCGGGDIGMNIWVEDGDVMFYVSRSGTFDENNCQLKQGRVRLRLSPNPFKDAKDFRQELKLKDGYVEIAAGNTQIQFWVDVFHPIIHVEVTNAQPLQTEVFYENWRYQERPVRKGEGQQCSYKWAPPKG
;
A
#
# COMPACT_ATOMS: atom_id res chain seq x y z
N MET A 1 -20.21 -39.88 -40.39
CA MET A 1 -19.08 -39.86 -39.44
C MET A 1 -18.12 -38.66 -39.62
N LYS A 2 -17.83 -38.16 -40.82
CA LYS A 2 -16.90 -37.00 -41.02
C LYS A 2 -17.37 -35.65 -40.46
N ARG A 3 -18.68 -35.42 -40.26
CA ARG A 3 -19.22 -34.17 -39.70
C ARG A 3 -19.13 -34.08 -38.17
N PHE A 4 -19.02 -35.19 -37.47
CA PHE A 4 -18.90 -35.23 -36.01
C PHE A 4 -17.50 -34.83 -35.53
N TYR A 5 -16.46 -35.16 -36.28
CA TYR A 5 -15.07 -34.81 -35.93
C TYR A 5 -14.79 -33.31 -36.08
N LEU A 6 -15.48 -32.65 -37.02
CA LEU A 6 -15.30 -31.20 -37.22
C LEU A 6 -15.83 -30.36 -36.03
N ILE A 7 -16.95 -30.79 -35.42
CA ILE A 7 -17.54 -30.11 -34.27
C ILE A 7 -16.67 -30.27 -33.03
N ILE A 8 -16.07 -31.46 -32.82
CA ILE A 8 -15.17 -31.70 -31.69
C ILE A 8 -13.87 -30.89 -31.81
N THR A 9 -13.34 -30.72 -33.01
CA THR A 9 -12.11 -29.95 -33.27
C THR A 9 -12.35 -28.44 -33.03
N ILE A 10 -13.52 -27.89 -33.38
CA ILE A 10 -13.88 -26.49 -33.11
C ILE A 10 -14.08 -26.24 -31.61
N LEU A 11 -14.61 -27.20 -30.85
CA LEU A 11 -14.76 -27.07 -29.39
C LEU A 11 -13.40 -27.06 -28.66
N PHE A 12 -12.39 -27.76 -29.20
CA PHE A 12 -11.05 -27.83 -28.56
C PHE A 12 -10.18 -26.59 -28.81
N VAL A 13 -10.40 -25.87 -29.91
CA VAL A 13 -9.66 -24.64 -30.23
C VAL A 13 -10.17 -23.43 -29.44
N GLY A 14 -11.41 -23.47 -28.91
CA GLY A 14 -12.01 -22.37 -28.14
C GLY A 14 -11.61 -22.30 -26.69
N VAL A 15 -10.90 -23.30 -26.13
CA VAL A 15 -10.60 -23.36 -24.67
C VAL A 15 -9.21 -22.79 -24.33
N SER A 16 -8.38 -22.47 -25.29
CA SER A 16 -6.98 -22.08 -25.06
C SER A 16 -6.74 -20.57 -24.87
N ALA A 17 -7.77 -19.72 -24.75
CA ALA A 17 -7.59 -18.27 -24.75
C ALA A 17 -8.04 -17.53 -23.48
N LEU A 18 -8.25 -18.23 -22.34
CA LEU A 18 -8.54 -17.59 -21.06
C LEU A 18 -7.32 -17.63 -20.13
N TRP A 19 -6.19 -17.15 -20.59
CA TRP A 19 -5.12 -16.75 -19.70
C TRP A 19 -5.50 -15.38 -19.16
N SER A 20 -6.02 -15.34 -17.92
CA SER A 20 -6.18 -14.10 -17.18
C SER A 20 -4.81 -13.43 -17.06
N GLN A 21 -4.60 -12.36 -17.80
CA GLN A 21 -3.43 -11.51 -17.59
C GLN A 21 -3.59 -10.88 -16.22
N HIS A 22 -2.74 -11.24 -15.28
CA HIS A 22 -2.63 -10.54 -14.00
C HIS A 22 -2.06 -9.14 -14.29
N ALA A 23 -2.95 -8.16 -14.43
CA ALA A 23 -2.57 -6.78 -14.64
C ALA A 23 -2.18 -6.17 -13.29
N ASN A 24 -0.88 -5.91 -13.08
CA ASN A 24 -0.42 -5.12 -11.96
C ASN A 24 -0.89 -3.66 -12.10
N VAL A 25 -1.04 -2.96 -10.96
CA VAL A 25 -1.32 -1.53 -10.93
C VAL A 25 0.00 -0.78 -10.96
N ILE A 26 0.18 0.14 -11.91
CA ILE A 26 1.45 0.82 -12.14
C ILE A 26 1.24 2.33 -12.15
N TRP A 27 2.06 3.06 -11.39
CA TRP A 27 2.18 4.51 -11.44
C TRP A 27 3.60 4.88 -11.87
N ASN A 28 3.69 5.83 -12.82
CA ASN A 28 4.97 6.26 -13.38
C ASN A 28 5.37 7.68 -12.90
N THR A 29 4.65 8.21 -11.93
CA THR A 29 4.94 9.50 -11.29
C THR A 29 4.79 9.37 -9.79
N PRO A 30 5.61 10.09 -8.99
CA PRO A 30 5.35 10.25 -7.58
C PRO A 30 3.97 10.87 -7.33
N SER A 31 3.44 10.67 -6.14
CA SER A 31 2.14 11.19 -5.72
C SER A 31 2.23 12.65 -5.27
N HIS A 32 1.14 13.41 -5.42
CA HIS A 32 1.05 14.77 -4.90
C HIS A 32 0.71 14.79 -3.40
N ASN A 33 0.03 13.77 -2.92
CA ASN A 33 -0.35 13.62 -1.52
C ASN A 33 -0.86 12.21 -1.23
N SER A 34 -1.23 11.95 0.02
CA SER A 34 -1.69 10.63 0.48
C SER A 34 -2.99 10.12 -0.16
N SER A 35 -3.78 10.95 -0.85
CA SER A 35 -4.99 10.48 -1.55
C SER A 35 -4.66 9.62 -2.78
N GLU A 36 -3.43 9.74 -3.28
CA GLU A 36 -2.89 8.96 -4.38
C GLU A 36 -2.07 7.75 -3.89
N SER A 37 -2.24 7.35 -2.63
CA SER A 37 -1.50 6.23 -2.05
C SER A 37 -1.94 4.88 -2.60
N MET A 38 -0.98 3.97 -2.78
CA MET A 38 -1.21 2.61 -3.25
C MET A 38 -1.47 1.67 -2.07
N PRO A 39 -2.62 0.97 -2.02
CA PRO A 39 -2.94 0.06 -0.92
C PRO A 39 -2.10 -1.21 -1.00
N CYS A 40 -1.67 -1.70 0.17
CA CYS A 40 -1.04 -2.98 0.35
C CYS A 40 -1.39 -3.51 1.74
N GLY A 41 -1.37 -4.80 1.94
CA GLY A 41 -1.64 -5.38 3.26
C GLY A 41 -1.64 -6.89 3.24
N GLY A 42 -1.74 -7.47 4.44
CA GLY A 42 -1.83 -8.90 4.65
C GLY A 42 -2.24 -9.20 6.10
N GLY A 43 -2.99 -10.30 6.31
CA GLY A 43 -3.53 -10.63 7.62
C GLY A 43 -4.44 -9.52 8.16
N ASP A 44 -4.11 -8.97 9.32
CA ASP A 44 -4.84 -7.89 9.98
C ASP A 44 -4.20 -6.49 9.78
N ILE A 45 -3.10 -6.39 9.01
CA ILE A 45 -2.38 -5.15 8.74
C ILE A 45 -2.70 -4.61 7.36
N GLY A 46 -3.01 -3.31 7.30
CA GLY A 46 -3.18 -2.55 6.08
C GLY A 46 -2.20 -1.38 6.01
N MET A 47 -1.73 -1.10 4.80
CA MET A 47 -0.87 0.02 4.48
C MET A 47 -1.41 0.81 3.30
N ASN A 48 -1.10 2.09 3.26
CA ASN A 48 -1.24 2.95 2.09
C ASN A 48 0.11 3.62 1.83
N ILE A 49 0.73 3.31 0.70
CA ILE A 49 2.12 3.65 0.39
C ILE A 49 2.17 4.68 -0.73
N TRP A 50 2.97 5.73 -0.58
CA TRP A 50 3.19 6.75 -1.63
C TRP A 50 4.56 7.39 -1.52
N VAL A 51 4.98 8.06 -2.59
CA VAL A 51 6.18 8.90 -2.63
C VAL A 51 5.75 10.35 -2.85
N GLU A 52 6.16 11.24 -1.98
CA GLU A 52 5.84 12.68 -2.00
C GLU A 52 7.08 13.48 -1.64
N ASP A 53 7.45 14.46 -2.44
CA ASP A 53 8.65 15.29 -2.26
C ASP A 53 9.97 14.50 -2.10
N GLY A 54 10.02 13.31 -2.70
CA GLY A 54 11.15 12.40 -2.64
C GLY A 54 11.21 11.51 -1.39
N ASP A 55 10.38 11.72 -0.38
CA ASP A 55 10.25 10.83 0.77
C ASP A 55 9.24 9.70 0.46
N VAL A 56 9.56 8.48 0.87
CA VAL A 56 8.61 7.36 0.82
C VAL A 56 7.83 7.31 2.11
N MET A 57 6.52 7.33 2.01
CA MET A 57 5.63 7.37 3.16
C MET A 57 4.59 6.25 3.11
N PHE A 58 4.19 5.77 4.27
CA PHE A 58 3.06 4.87 4.37
C PHE A 58 2.28 5.03 5.66
N TYR A 59 0.95 4.98 5.56
CA TYR A 59 0.07 4.82 6.71
C TYR A 59 0.04 3.38 7.16
N VAL A 60 -0.10 3.18 8.47
CA VAL A 60 -0.28 1.87 9.08
C VAL A 60 -1.63 1.81 9.75
N SER A 61 -2.37 0.75 9.50
CA SER A 61 -3.60 0.40 10.19
C SER A 61 -3.59 -1.07 10.58
N ARG A 62 -4.29 -1.40 11.65
CA ARG A 62 -4.50 -2.78 12.07
C ARG A 62 -5.99 -3.01 12.35
N SER A 63 -6.50 -4.13 11.86
CA SER A 63 -7.86 -4.56 12.13
C SER A 63 -8.08 -4.76 13.63
N GLY A 64 -9.23 -4.32 14.14
CA GLY A 64 -9.55 -4.43 15.57
C GLY A 64 -8.93 -3.37 16.47
N THR A 65 -8.21 -2.38 15.92
CA THR A 65 -7.70 -1.25 16.70
C THR A 65 -8.77 -0.16 16.78
N PHE A 66 -9.48 -0.13 17.91
CA PHE A 66 -10.54 0.83 18.18
C PHE A 66 -10.26 1.57 19.49
N ASP A 67 -10.74 2.83 19.56
CA ASP A 67 -10.82 3.55 20.82
C ASP A 67 -12.09 3.20 21.60
N GLU A 68 -12.27 3.78 22.78
CA GLU A 68 -13.44 3.60 23.65
C GLU A 68 -14.77 4.06 23.02
N ASN A 69 -14.70 4.87 21.98
CA ASN A 69 -15.85 5.34 21.21
C ASN A 69 -16.09 4.54 19.93
N ASN A 70 -15.43 3.37 19.80
CA ASN A 70 -15.52 2.49 18.64
C ASN A 70 -15.08 3.17 17.33
N CYS A 71 -14.12 4.09 17.41
CA CYS A 71 -13.43 4.65 16.25
C CYS A 71 -12.26 3.78 15.85
N GLN A 72 -12.24 3.33 14.61
CA GLN A 72 -11.06 2.66 14.08
C GLN A 72 -9.89 3.63 13.98
N LEU A 73 -8.77 3.25 14.60
CA LEU A 73 -7.60 4.10 14.71
C LEU A 73 -6.56 3.75 13.64
N LYS A 74 -6.07 4.75 12.90
CA LYS A 74 -4.80 4.64 12.17
C LYS A 74 -3.66 4.65 13.18
N GLN A 75 -2.71 3.73 13.02
CA GLN A 75 -1.58 3.59 13.95
C GLN A 75 -0.57 4.73 13.82
N GLY A 76 -0.49 5.37 12.66
CA GLY A 76 0.43 6.46 12.37
C GLY A 76 0.91 6.43 10.94
N ARG A 77 1.95 7.22 10.68
CA ARG A 77 2.66 7.24 9.42
C ARG A 77 4.13 6.92 9.64
N VAL A 78 4.70 6.14 8.75
CA VAL A 78 6.15 5.94 8.67
C VAL A 78 6.65 6.70 7.45
N ARG A 79 7.78 7.38 7.60
CA ARG A 79 8.49 8.10 6.55
C ARG A 79 9.88 7.52 6.42
N LEU A 80 10.27 7.18 5.20
CA LEU A 80 11.63 6.82 4.84
C LEU A 80 12.23 7.92 3.98
N ARG A 81 13.38 8.43 4.41
CA ARG A 81 14.19 9.38 3.65
C ARG A 81 15.49 8.73 3.24
N LEU A 82 15.79 8.79 1.97
CA LEU A 82 16.99 8.22 1.38
C LEU A 82 17.98 9.33 1.00
N SER A 83 19.27 9.09 1.22
CA SER A 83 20.32 10.02 0.86
C SER A 83 21.52 9.27 0.22
N PRO A 84 21.91 9.60 -1.02
CA PRO A 84 21.26 10.55 -1.93
C PRO A 84 19.82 10.16 -2.28
N ASN A 85 18.96 11.15 -2.55
CA ASN A 85 17.53 10.90 -2.79
C ASN A 85 17.30 10.43 -4.24
N PRO A 86 16.84 9.19 -4.47
CA PRO A 86 16.67 8.65 -5.82
C PRO A 86 15.36 9.09 -6.49
N PHE A 87 14.37 9.54 -5.71
CA PHE A 87 13.01 9.80 -6.21
C PHE A 87 12.79 11.27 -6.58
N LYS A 88 13.66 12.16 -6.07
CA LYS A 88 13.58 13.59 -6.39
C LYS A 88 13.97 13.80 -7.85
N ASP A 89 13.04 14.35 -8.64
CA ASP A 89 13.24 14.64 -10.07
C ASP A 89 13.51 13.37 -10.94
N ALA A 90 13.16 12.18 -10.45
CA ALA A 90 13.36 10.93 -11.20
C ALA A 90 12.47 10.88 -12.45
N LYS A 91 13.09 10.64 -13.61
CA LYS A 91 12.37 10.49 -14.89
C LYS A 91 11.88 9.07 -15.16
N ASP A 92 12.43 8.10 -14.44
CA ASP A 92 12.18 6.68 -14.55
C ASP A 92 11.47 6.11 -13.30
N PHE A 93 10.78 7.00 -12.58
CA PHE A 93 10.00 6.59 -11.41
C PHE A 93 8.95 5.56 -11.77
N ARG A 94 8.85 4.51 -10.95
CA ARG A 94 7.84 3.47 -11.08
C ARG A 94 7.42 2.98 -9.70
N GLN A 95 6.13 3.00 -9.44
CA GLN A 95 5.52 2.34 -8.29
C GLN A 95 4.53 1.30 -8.79
N GLU A 96 4.65 0.06 -8.33
CA GLU A 96 3.88 -1.06 -8.85
C GLU A 96 3.33 -1.93 -7.73
N LEU A 97 2.03 -2.18 -7.75
CA LEU A 97 1.39 -3.21 -6.95
C LEU A 97 1.44 -4.54 -7.70
N LYS A 98 2.22 -5.47 -7.19
CA LYS A 98 2.36 -6.83 -7.69
C LYS A 98 1.20 -7.67 -7.13
N LEU A 99 0.06 -7.65 -7.82
CA LEU A 99 -1.19 -8.25 -7.34
C LEU A 99 -1.08 -9.76 -7.07
N LYS A 100 -0.34 -10.47 -7.90
CA LYS A 100 -0.14 -11.92 -7.73
C LYS A 100 0.69 -12.25 -6.50
N ASP A 101 1.71 -11.44 -6.24
CA ASP A 101 2.73 -11.71 -5.22
C ASP A 101 2.48 -10.95 -3.91
N GLY A 102 1.54 -9.99 -3.92
CA GLY A 102 1.04 -9.30 -2.72
C GLY A 102 2.00 -8.27 -2.13
N TYR A 103 2.83 -7.61 -2.94
CA TYR A 103 3.75 -6.57 -2.48
C TYR A 103 3.73 -5.33 -3.37
N VAL A 104 4.20 -4.21 -2.84
CA VAL A 104 4.43 -2.97 -3.59
C VAL A 104 5.92 -2.78 -3.82
N GLU A 105 6.28 -2.46 -5.05
CA GLU A 105 7.63 -2.11 -5.46
C GLU A 105 7.69 -0.65 -5.89
N ILE A 106 8.71 0.07 -5.41
CA ILE A 106 9.02 1.45 -5.83
C ILE A 106 10.43 1.46 -6.37
N ALA A 107 10.61 1.95 -7.57
CA ALA A 107 11.90 1.98 -8.25
C ALA A 107 12.19 3.34 -8.91
N ALA A 108 13.44 3.77 -8.86
CA ALA A 108 13.99 4.87 -9.64
C ALA A 108 15.51 4.72 -9.77
N GLY A 109 16.04 4.80 -10.96
CA GLY A 109 17.46 4.58 -11.23
C GLY A 109 17.92 3.20 -10.77
N ASN A 110 18.89 3.18 -9.89
CA ASN A 110 19.46 1.95 -9.32
C ASN A 110 18.85 1.57 -7.95
N THR A 111 17.82 2.31 -7.50
CA THR A 111 17.17 2.10 -6.20
C THR A 111 15.86 1.37 -6.38
N GLN A 112 15.65 0.35 -5.57
CA GLN A 112 14.41 -0.41 -5.48
C GLN A 112 14.01 -0.55 -4.02
N ILE A 113 12.73 -0.34 -3.72
CA ILE A 113 12.16 -0.58 -2.39
C ILE A 113 10.97 -1.51 -2.54
N GLN A 114 10.91 -2.55 -1.71
CA GLN A 114 9.79 -3.47 -1.65
C GLN A 114 9.08 -3.40 -0.30
N PHE A 115 7.76 -3.45 -0.33
CA PHE A 115 6.90 -3.42 0.86
C PHE A 115 5.96 -4.61 0.83
N TRP A 116 5.95 -5.39 1.89
CA TRP A 116 4.97 -6.46 2.08
C TRP A 116 4.63 -6.68 3.55
N VAL A 117 3.55 -7.38 3.82
CA VAL A 117 3.15 -7.79 5.17
C VAL A 117 3.29 -9.30 5.28
N ASP A 118 3.92 -9.77 6.35
CA ASP A 118 3.88 -11.18 6.72
C ASP A 118 2.46 -11.50 7.23
N VAL A 119 1.76 -12.41 6.53
CA VAL A 119 0.37 -12.77 6.85
C VAL A 119 0.24 -13.61 8.11
N PHE A 120 1.31 -14.25 8.57
CA PHE A 120 1.34 -15.10 9.77
C PHE A 120 1.81 -14.34 11.02
N HIS A 121 2.54 -13.25 10.81
CA HIS A 121 3.06 -12.39 11.88
C HIS A 121 2.73 -10.93 11.56
N PRO A 122 2.34 -10.11 12.55
CA PRO A 122 1.97 -8.72 12.31
C PRO A 122 3.23 -7.85 12.05
N ILE A 123 3.96 -8.16 10.99
CA ILE A 123 5.22 -7.51 10.62
C ILE A 123 5.10 -6.90 9.22
N ILE A 124 5.46 -5.63 9.11
CA ILE A 124 5.66 -4.94 7.85
C ILE A 124 7.14 -5.05 7.49
N HIS A 125 7.44 -5.60 6.33
CA HIS A 125 8.78 -5.65 5.77
C HIS A 125 8.98 -4.51 4.79
N VAL A 126 10.14 -3.87 4.88
CA VAL A 126 10.60 -2.85 3.94
C VAL A 126 12.04 -3.19 3.57
N GLU A 127 12.26 -3.57 2.33
CA GLU A 127 13.59 -3.89 1.81
C GLU A 127 14.04 -2.81 0.84
N VAL A 128 15.21 -2.24 1.08
CA VAL A 128 15.82 -1.21 0.23
C VAL A 128 17.07 -1.78 -0.42
N THR A 129 17.06 -1.82 -1.74
CA THR A 129 18.21 -2.27 -2.56
C THR A 129 18.71 -1.10 -3.40
N ASN A 130 20.04 -0.89 -3.42
CA ASN A 130 20.67 0.10 -4.28
C ASN A 130 22.07 -0.39 -4.71
N ALA A 131 22.53 0.03 -5.89
CA ALA A 131 23.82 -0.35 -6.42
C ALA A 131 25.01 0.31 -5.67
N GLN A 132 24.78 1.41 -4.98
CA GLN A 132 25.77 2.15 -4.20
C GLN A 132 25.30 2.29 -2.74
N PRO A 133 26.20 2.51 -1.78
CA PRO A 133 25.83 2.77 -0.41
C PRO A 133 24.82 3.93 -0.31
N LEU A 134 23.77 3.71 0.48
CA LEU A 134 22.65 4.62 0.67
C LEU A 134 22.34 4.75 2.16
N GLN A 135 22.23 6.00 2.64
CA GLN A 135 21.74 6.25 3.98
C GLN A 135 20.22 6.24 3.98
N THR A 136 19.63 5.50 4.92
CA THR A 136 18.17 5.46 5.11
C THR A 136 17.85 5.95 6.52
N GLU A 137 17.03 7.01 6.60
CA GLU A 137 16.45 7.50 7.84
C GLU A 137 14.98 7.08 7.91
N VAL A 138 14.56 6.58 9.07
CA VAL A 138 13.19 6.13 9.30
C VAL A 138 12.56 6.94 10.43
N PHE A 139 11.41 7.58 10.16
CA PHE A 139 10.66 8.37 11.12
C PHE A 139 9.28 7.74 11.33
N TYR A 140 8.92 7.52 12.60
CA TYR A 140 7.56 7.18 12.96
C TYR A 140 6.82 8.43 13.43
N GLU A 141 5.73 8.76 12.73
CA GLU A 141 4.93 9.96 13.01
C GLU A 141 3.62 9.55 13.68
N ASN A 142 3.53 9.79 14.99
CA ASN A 142 2.34 9.54 15.78
C ASN A 142 1.50 10.82 15.89
N TRP A 143 0.22 10.74 15.50
CA TRP A 143 -0.69 11.90 15.58
C TRP A 143 -1.43 11.99 16.92
N ARG A 144 -1.31 10.99 17.79
CA ARG A 144 -2.01 10.90 19.08
C ARG A 144 -1.09 11.16 20.26
N TYR A 145 -0.21 12.14 20.11
CA TYR A 145 0.72 12.53 21.17
C TYR A 145 0.17 13.62 22.09
N GLN A 146 -1.00 14.21 21.73
CA GLN A 146 -1.70 15.23 22.54
C GLN A 146 -3.21 15.17 22.27
N GLU A 147 -3.98 15.64 23.26
CA GLU A 147 -5.43 15.80 23.10
C GLU A 147 -5.73 16.93 22.11
N ARG A 148 -6.76 16.72 21.30
CA ARG A 148 -7.30 17.73 20.39
C ARG A 148 -8.80 17.55 20.20
N PRO A 149 -9.54 18.62 19.88
CA PRO A 149 -10.95 18.50 19.51
C PRO A 149 -11.14 17.61 18.25
N VAL A 150 -12.22 16.83 18.26
CA VAL A 150 -12.66 16.05 17.08
C VAL A 150 -13.04 17.01 15.96
N ARG A 151 -12.49 16.82 14.76
CA ARG A 151 -12.81 17.64 13.60
C ARG A 151 -14.16 17.23 13.00
N LYS A 152 -14.82 18.18 12.32
CA LYS A 152 -16.05 17.91 11.58
C LYS A 152 -15.84 16.70 10.61
N GLY A 153 -16.68 15.69 10.74
CA GLY A 153 -16.64 14.47 9.92
C GLY A 153 -15.83 13.32 10.48
N GLU A 154 -14.90 13.54 11.42
CA GLU A 154 -14.11 12.46 12.02
C GLU A 154 -14.95 11.49 12.86
N GLY A 155 -16.02 11.96 13.46
CA GLY A 155 -16.93 11.15 14.30
C GLY A 155 -18.00 10.37 13.53
N GLN A 156 -18.06 10.44 12.20
CA GLN A 156 -19.15 9.82 11.44
C GLN A 156 -19.17 8.28 11.52
N GLN A 157 -18.03 7.68 11.70
CA GLN A 157 -17.85 6.21 11.78
C GLN A 157 -17.58 5.72 13.22
N CYS A 158 -17.84 6.56 14.19
CA CYS A 158 -17.59 6.29 15.60
C CYS A 158 -18.83 6.54 16.44
N SER A 159 -18.82 6.01 17.68
CA SER A 159 -19.91 6.18 18.64
C SER A 159 -19.83 7.48 19.47
N TYR A 160 -19.12 8.51 19.01
CA TYR A 160 -18.94 9.76 19.79
C TYR A 160 -20.25 10.41 20.27
N LYS A 161 -21.29 10.37 19.43
CA LYS A 161 -22.59 10.92 19.84
C LYS A 161 -23.31 10.08 20.91
N TRP A 162 -22.83 8.87 21.17
CA TRP A 162 -23.35 7.96 22.19
C TRP A 162 -22.41 7.83 23.39
N ALA A 163 -21.22 8.43 23.32
CA ALA A 163 -20.29 8.43 24.43
C ALA A 163 -20.91 9.16 25.63
N PRO A 164 -20.69 8.69 26.85
CA PRO A 164 -21.13 9.42 28.04
C PRO A 164 -20.47 10.80 28.07
N PRO A 165 -21.17 11.84 28.56
CA PRO A 165 -20.56 13.14 28.75
C PRO A 165 -19.34 13.00 29.66
N LYS A 166 -18.28 13.71 29.35
CA LYS A 166 -17.10 13.78 30.21
C LYS A 166 -17.54 14.32 31.58
N GLY A 167 -17.28 13.54 32.62
CA GLY A 167 -17.49 13.95 34.01
C GLY A 167 -16.50 15.03 34.46
#